data_790b8f829de61c4979d4907740986158
#
_entry.id   790b8f829de61c4979d4907740986158
#
_cell.length_a   1.000
_cell.length_b   1.000
_cell.length_c   1.000
_cell.angle_alpha   90.00
_cell.angle_beta   90.00
_cell.angle_gamma   90.00
#
_symmetry.space_group_name_H-M   'P 1'
#
loop_
_entity.id
_entity.type
_entity.pdbx_description
1 polymer ?
#
loop_
_entity_poly.entity_id
_entity_poly.type
_entity_poly.pdbx_seq_one_letter_code
_entity_poly.pdbx_strand_id
1 'polypeptide(L)'
;DALPILFAAPVEPVVANAPPAAIEEIADQKLVSALMRLMADERIYRQDNVTIGTLATRLKIPEYRLRRLINQRLGYRNFNVFLNNHRIEEAKAALADPAQAEVPVITIAMDAGFQSLGPFNRAFKADTGLTPTEFRRQAIAGQTADAAEIARSG
;
A
#
# COMPACT_ATOMS: atom_id res chain seq x y z
N ASP A 1 30.91 43.70 5.62
CA ASP A 1 31.02 43.22 5.00
C ASP A 1 30.29 42.12 4.64
N ALA A 2 30.23 41.87 3.84
CA ALA A 2 29.51 40.93 3.31
C ALA A 2 29.21 39.78 4.01
N LEU A 3 29.87 39.51 4.76
CA LEU A 3 29.81 38.49 5.44
C LEU A 3 28.61 37.93 5.70
N PRO A 4 28.07 38.40 6.20
CA PRO A 4 26.96 37.94 6.75
C PRO A 4 26.22 37.20 5.80
N ILE A 5 26.13 37.63 5.14
CA ILE A 5 25.56 37.22 4.22
C ILE A 5 25.41 35.95 3.94
N LEU A 6 26.14 35.60 3.68
CA LEU A 6 26.14 34.47 3.19
C LEU A 6 25.51 33.49 3.81
N PHE A 7 25.57 33.46 4.77
CA PHE A 7 25.24 32.48 5.52
C PHE A 7 23.98 31.91 5.38
N ALA A 8 23.25 32.33 5.80
CA ALA A 8 21.99 31.83 6.03
C ALA A 8 21.47 31.40 4.74
N ALA A 9 21.73 32.08 3.91
CA ALA A 9 21.15 31.87 2.72
C ALA A 9 21.47 30.58 2.10
N PRO A 10 22.50 30.06 2.31
CA PRO A 10 22.91 28.93 1.55
C PRO A 10 21.91 27.84 1.38
N VAL A 11 21.23 27.57 2.34
CA VAL A 11 20.37 26.45 2.31
C VAL A 11 19.14 26.63 1.48
N GLU A 12 18.41 27.65 1.72
CA GLU A 12 17.19 27.85 1.00
C GLU A 12 17.39 28.12 -0.48
N PRO A 13 18.35 28.90 -0.86
CA PRO A 13 18.58 29.14 -2.26
C PRO A 13 18.83 27.87 -3.03
N VAL A 14 19.42 26.88 -2.41
CA VAL A 14 19.69 25.65 -3.11
C VAL A 14 18.39 25.00 -3.57
N VAL A 15 17.40 24.97 -2.71
CA VAL A 15 16.12 24.42 -3.08
C VAL A 15 15.44 25.29 -4.12
N ALA A 16 15.50 26.57 -3.94
CA ALA A 16 14.87 27.50 -4.86
C ALA A 16 15.47 27.44 -6.26
N ASN A 17 16.73 27.06 -6.34
CA ASN A 17 17.41 26.98 -7.61
C ASN A 17 17.40 25.59 -8.22
N ALA A 18 16.70 24.65 -7.58
CA ALA A 18 16.63 23.30 -8.11
C ALA A 18 15.86 23.29 -9.43
N PRO A 19 16.20 22.39 -10.34
CA PRO A 19 15.45 22.27 -11.59
C PRO A 19 14.00 21.92 -11.31
N PRO A 20 13.08 22.37 -12.15
CA PRO A 20 11.66 22.04 -11.95
C PRO A 20 11.41 20.54 -11.79
N ALA A 21 12.15 19.71 -12.51
CA ALA A 21 11.99 18.27 -12.40
C ALA A 21 12.36 17.77 -11.01
N ALA A 22 13.40 18.34 -10.38
CA ALA A 22 13.81 17.96 -9.04
C ALA A 22 12.78 18.41 -8.01
N ILE A 23 12.17 19.57 -8.19
CA ILE A 23 11.13 20.07 -7.29
C ILE A 23 9.90 19.17 -7.39
N GLU A 24 9.53 18.76 -8.60
CA GLU A 24 8.39 17.89 -8.81
C GLU A 24 8.66 16.52 -8.19
N GLU A 25 9.88 16.03 -8.32
CA GLU A 25 10.27 14.77 -7.73
C GLU A 25 10.11 14.79 -6.19
N ILE A 26 10.56 15.86 -5.56
CA ILE A 26 10.44 16.01 -4.11
C ILE A 26 8.98 16.09 -3.69
N ALA A 27 8.17 16.84 -4.43
CA ALA A 27 6.75 16.94 -4.13
C ALA A 27 6.05 15.60 -4.28
N ASP A 28 6.41 14.82 -5.30
CA ASP A 28 5.84 13.50 -5.51
C ASP A 28 6.23 12.54 -4.38
N GLN A 29 7.48 12.60 -3.92
CA GLN A 29 7.93 11.76 -2.81
C GLN A 29 7.15 12.06 -1.54
N LYS A 30 6.87 13.32 -1.26
CA LYS A 30 6.07 13.71 -0.10
C LYS A 30 4.64 13.21 -0.22
N LEU A 31 4.06 13.28 -1.41
CA LEU A 31 2.71 12.79 -1.64
C LEU A 31 2.64 11.27 -1.52
N VAL A 32 3.63 10.56 -2.03
CA VAL A 32 3.70 9.11 -1.88
C VAL A 32 3.76 8.75 -0.40
N SER A 33 4.58 9.45 0.37
CA SER A 33 4.70 9.17 1.80
C SER A 33 3.38 9.42 2.53
N ALA A 34 2.68 10.50 2.19
CA ALA A 34 1.38 10.81 2.79
C ALA A 34 0.34 9.77 2.41
N LEU A 35 0.34 9.35 1.15
CA LEU A 35 -0.59 8.33 0.66
C LEU A 35 -0.33 7.00 1.36
N MET A 36 0.93 6.61 1.49
CA MET A 36 1.26 5.35 2.16
C MET A 36 0.88 5.37 3.63
N ARG A 37 0.96 6.52 4.29
CA ARG A 37 0.49 6.63 5.67
C ARG A 37 -1.01 6.43 5.77
N LEU A 38 -1.79 6.98 4.84
CA LEU A 38 -3.23 6.74 4.82
C LEU A 38 -3.53 5.25 4.63
N MET A 39 -2.73 4.57 3.82
CA MET A 39 -2.93 3.15 3.61
C MET A 39 -2.48 2.31 4.80
N ALA A 40 -1.33 2.62 5.40
CA ALA A 40 -0.78 1.80 6.48
C ALA A 40 -1.43 2.09 7.83
N ASP A 41 -1.62 3.36 8.15
CA ASP A 41 -2.09 3.76 9.48
C ASP A 41 -3.60 3.77 9.57
N GLU A 42 -4.27 4.38 8.61
CA GLU A 42 -5.73 4.48 8.64
C GLU A 42 -6.40 3.34 7.90
N ARG A 43 -5.66 2.60 7.09
CA ARG A 43 -6.18 1.50 6.28
C ARG A 43 -7.45 1.91 5.54
N ILE A 44 -7.37 3.07 4.90
CA ILE A 44 -8.52 3.66 4.24
C ILE A 44 -9.06 2.75 3.13
N TYR A 45 -8.25 1.85 2.61
CA TYR A 45 -8.68 0.92 1.58
C TYR A 45 -9.75 -0.07 2.08
N ARG A 46 -9.92 -0.21 3.40
CA ARG A 46 -10.93 -1.10 3.96
C ARG A 46 -12.36 -0.57 3.75
N GLN A 47 -12.48 0.72 3.52
CA GLN A 47 -13.79 1.32 3.31
C GLN A 47 -14.32 0.94 1.94
N ASP A 48 -15.60 0.64 1.86
CA ASP A 48 -16.21 0.21 0.60
C ASP A 48 -16.53 1.36 -0.32
N ASN A 49 -16.58 2.57 0.19
CA ASN A 49 -16.95 3.74 -0.59
C ASN A 49 -15.79 4.68 -0.89
N VAL A 50 -14.56 4.20 -0.74
CA VAL A 50 -13.41 5.07 -1.00
C VAL A 50 -13.24 5.25 -2.50
N THR A 51 -13.10 6.49 -2.93
CA THR A 51 -12.90 6.84 -4.34
C THR A 51 -11.62 7.63 -4.46
N ILE A 52 -11.12 7.77 -5.70
CA ILE A 52 -9.95 8.59 -5.93
C ILE A 52 -10.23 10.04 -5.52
N GLY A 53 -11.48 10.49 -5.70
CA GLY A 53 -11.86 11.85 -5.28
C GLY A 53 -11.77 12.04 -3.77
N THR A 54 -12.29 11.08 -2.98
CA THR A 54 -12.21 11.22 -1.53
C THR A 54 -10.77 11.16 -1.05
N LEU A 55 -9.96 10.32 -1.68
CA LEU A 55 -8.55 10.21 -1.30
C LEU A 55 -7.78 11.47 -1.68
N ALA A 56 -8.04 12.02 -2.86
CA ALA A 56 -7.42 13.28 -3.28
C ALA A 56 -7.78 14.42 -2.33
N THR A 57 -9.03 14.45 -1.87
CA THR A 57 -9.46 15.45 -0.91
C THR A 57 -8.69 15.31 0.41
N ARG A 58 -8.49 14.09 0.87
CA ARG A 58 -7.72 13.84 2.09
C ARG A 58 -6.28 14.29 1.94
N LEU A 59 -5.72 14.18 0.75
CA LEU A 59 -4.36 14.60 0.46
C LEU A 59 -4.26 16.06 0.04
N LYS A 60 -5.41 16.73 -0.12
CA LYS A 60 -5.49 18.15 -0.51
C LYS A 60 -4.86 18.41 -1.86
N ILE A 61 -5.10 17.52 -2.82
CA ILE A 61 -4.60 17.66 -4.18
C ILE A 61 -5.73 17.38 -5.17
N PRO A 62 -5.62 17.83 -6.42
CA PRO A 62 -6.60 17.51 -7.46
C PRO A 62 -6.56 16.02 -7.81
N GLU A 63 -7.71 15.49 -8.26
CA GLU A 63 -7.79 14.07 -8.64
C GLU A 63 -6.79 13.71 -9.73
N TYR A 64 -6.61 14.58 -10.72
CA TYR A 64 -5.73 14.25 -11.83
C TYR A 64 -4.28 14.05 -11.34
N ARG A 65 -3.90 14.79 -10.32
CA ARG A 65 -2.56 14.64 -9.78
C ARG A 65 -2.39 13.32 -9.05
N LEU A 66 -3.40 12.91 -8.30
CA LEU A 66 -3.36 11.63 -7.62
C LEU A 66 -3.38 10.48 -8.63
N ARG A 67 -4.19 10.61 -9.69
CA ARG A 67 -4.26 9.60 -10.73
C ARG A 67 -2.90 9.44 -11.41
N ARG A 68 -2.25 10.55 -11.72
CA ARG A 68 -0.93 10.52 -12.32
C ARG A 68 0.11 9.88 -11.40
N LEU A 69 0.04 10.20 -10.10
CA LEU A 69 0.94 9.64 -9.11
C LEU A 69 0.79 8.11 -9.07
N ILE A 70 -0.43 7.63 -8.97
CA ILE A 70 -0.70 6.21 -8.90
C ILE A 70 -0.26 5.49 -10.17
N ASN A 71 -0.55 6.06 -11.33
CA ASN A 71 -0.23 5.43 -12.60
C ASN A 71 1.25 5.51 -12.95
N GLN A 72 1.83 6.68 -12.83
CA GLN A 72 3.19 6.92 -13.33
C GLN A 72 4.28 6.71 -12.29
N ARG A 73 4.03 7.10 -11.05
CA ARG A 73 5.06 6.95 -10.02
C ARG A 73 4.98 5.58 -9.33
N LEU A 74 3.76 5.12 -9.05
CA LEU A 74 3.58 3.85 -8.36
C LEU A 74 3.37 2.68 -9.30
N GLY A 75 3.08 2.94 -10.57
CA GLY A 75 3.02 1.91 -11.59
C GLY A 75 1.74 1.09 -11.65
N TYR A 76 0.67 1.54 -11.00
CA TYR A 76 -0.59 0.81 -11.03
C TYR A 76 -1.42 1.24 -12.24
N ARG A 77 -2.09 0.28 -12.88
CA ARG A 77 -2.88 0.56 -14.07
C ARG A 77 -4.04 1.52 -13.80
N ASN A 78 -4.66 1.40 -12.65
CA ASN A 78 -5.74 2.29 -12.25
C ASN A 78 -5.92 2.27 -10.73
N PHE A 79 -6.84 3.10 -10.25
CA PHE A 79 -7.08 3.26 -8.81
C PHE A 79 -7.60 1.97 -8.18
N ASN A 80 -8.47 1.22 -8.87
CA ASN A 80 -9.01 -0.01 -8.32
C ASN A 80 -7.92 -1.05 -8.11
N VAL A 81 -6.98 -1.16 -9.05
CA VAL A 81 -5.85 -2.08 -8.91
C VAL A 81 -4.99 -1.67 -7.72
N PHE A 82 -4.77 -0.36 -7.54
CA PHE A 82 -4.03 0.16 -6.40
C PHE A 82 -4.70 -0.22 -5.09
N LEU A 83 -6.02 0.01 -4.96
CA LEU A 83 -6.75 -0.35 -3.74
C LEU A 83 -6.73 -1.85 -3.50
N ASN A 84 -6.99 -2.62 -4.55
CA ASN A 84 -7.03 -4.07 -4.43
C ASN A 84 -5.69 -4.65 -4.01
N ASN A 85 -4.59 -4.05 -4.45
CA ASN A 85 -3.27 -4.49 -4.02
C ASN A 85 -3.13 -4.38 -2.51
N HIS A 86 -3.54 -3.27 -1.92
CA HIS A 86 -3.47 -3.10 -0.47
C HIS A 86 -4.41 -4.07 0.26
N ARG A 87 -5.62 -4.25 -0.28
CA ARG A 87 -6.59 -5.20 0.29
C ARG A 87 -6.06 -6.63 0.26
N ILE A 88 -5.45 -7.02 -0.85
CA ILE A 88 -4.90 -8.36 -1.00
C ILE A 88 -3.71 -8.58 -0.05
N GLU A 89 -2.86 -7.58 0.13
CA GLU A 89 -1.72 -7.71 1.05
C GLU A 89 -2.22 -7.92 2.48
N GLU A 90 -3.26 -7.23 2.90
CA GLU A 90 -3.84 -7.46 4.22
C GLU A 90 -4.43 -8.86 4.33
N ALA A 91 -5.16 -9.29 3.29
CA ALA A 91 -5.76 -10.62 3.29
C ALA A 91 -4.70 -11.72 3.34
N LYS A 92 -3.60 -11.54 2.62
CA LYS A 92 -2.49 -12.51 2.64
C LYS A 92 -1.93 -12.65 4.05
N ALA A 93 -1.74 -11.55 4.75
CA ALA A 93 -1.22 -11.58 6.11
C ALA A 93 -2.19 -12.31 7.05
N ALA A 94 -3.49 -12.07 6.91
CA ALA A 94 -4.49 -12.73 7.73
C ALA A 94 -4.59 -14.23 7.41
N LEU A 95 -4.51 -14.59 6.14
CA LEU A 95 -4.57 -16.00 5.74
C LEU A 95 -3.34 -16.79 6.20
N ALA A 96 -2.20 -16.12 6.29
CA ALA A 96 -0.96 -16.75 6.72
C ALA A 96 -0.82 -16.83 8.25
N ASP A 97 -1.71 -16.17 8.99
CA ASP A 97 -1.62 -16.09 10.43
C ASP A 97 -2.26 -17.34 11.05
N PRO A 98 -1.50 -18.20 11.74
CA PRO A 98 -2.06 -19.40 12.35
C PRO A 98 -3.15 -19.10 13.38
N ALA A 99 -3.10 -17.94 14.02
CA ALA A 99 -4.12 -17.55 14.99
C ALA A 99 -5.48 -17.31 14.33
N GLN A 100 -5.48 -17.09 13.01
CA GLN A 100 -6.71 -16.87 12.25
C GLN A 100 -7.07 -18.04 11.35
N ALA A 101 -6.50 -19.23 11.59
CA ALA A 101 -6.69 -20.38 10.72
C ALA A 101 -8.16 -20.79 10.58
N GLU A 102 -8.98 -20.52 11.59
CA GLU A 102 -10.39 -20.87 11.56
C GLU A 102 -11.31 -19.74 11.12
N VAL A 103 -10.76 -18.57 10.84
CA VAL A 103 -11.56 -17.43 10.39
C VAL A 103 -11.99 -17.70 8.94
N PRO A 104 -13.29 -17.62 8.62
CA PRO A 104 -13.74 -17.86 7.25
C PRO A 104 -13.10 -16.92 6.25
N VAL A 105 -12.82 -17.43 5.05
CA VAL A 105 -12.21 -16.62 3.99
C VAL A 105 -13.05 -15.39 3.68
N ILE A 106 -14.40 -15.53 3.69
CA ILE A 106 -15.25 -14.38 3.41
C ILE A 106 -15.07 -13.27 4.44
N THR A 107 -14.88 -13.65 5.70
CA THR A 107 -14.67 -12.66 6.76
C THR A 107 -13.35 -11.91 6.51
N ILE A 108 -12.30 -12.62 6.14
CA ILE A 108 -11.02 -11.99 5.84
C ILE A 108 -11.15 -11.06 4.64
N ALA A 109 -11.88 -11.47 3.60
CA ALA A 109 -12.08 -10.66 2.41
C ALA A 109 -12.82 -9.36 2.75
N MET A 110 -13.89 -9.46 3.53
CA MET A 110 -14.69 -8.30 3.88
C MET A 110 -13.96 -7.36 4.83
N ASP A 111 -13.22 -7.90 5.77
CA ASP A 111 -12.40 -7.09 6.68
C ASP A 111 -11.34 -6.30 5.91
N ALA A 112 -10.83 -6.86 4.84
CA ALA A 112 -9.83 -6.18 4.01
C ALA A 112 -10.44 -5.12 3.10
N GLY A 113 -11.77 -5.09 2.96
CA GLY A 113 -12.45 -4.08 2.16
C GLY A 113 -13.19 -4.57 0.94
N PHE A 114 -13.13 -5.87 0.64
CA PHE A 114 -13.91 -6.42 -0.47
C PHE A 114 -15.37 -6.58 -0.05
N GLN A 115 -16.27 -6.42 -0.99
CA GLN A 115 -17.70 -6.51 -0.68
C GLN A 115 -18.28 -7.89 -0.94
N SER A 116 -17.57 -8.74 -1.66
CA SER A 116 -18.03 -10.09 -1.93
C SER A 116 -16.85 -10.97 -2.32
N LEU A 117 -17.06 -12.28 -2.33
CA LEU A 117 -16.00 -13.24 -2.65
C LEU A 117 -15.58 -13.22 -4.11
N GLY A 118 -16.48 -12.94 -5.04
CA GLY A 118 -16.14 -12.97 -6.45
C GLY A 118 -14.97 -12.08 -6.82
N PRO A 119 -15.08 -10.76 -6.58
CA PRO A 119 -13.97 -9.84 -6.85
C PRO A 119 -12.72 -10.18 -6.03
N PHE A 120 -12.90 -10.63 -4.79
CA PHE A 120 -11.78 -11.01 -3.95
C PHE A 120 -11.02 -12.19 -4.55
N ASN A 121 -11.73 -13.25 -4.93
CA ASN A 121 -11.09 -14.44 -5.48
C ASN A 121 -10.35 -14.13 -6.77
N ARG A 122 -10.93 -13.28 -7.64
CA ARG A 122 -10.27 -12.91 -8.89
C ARG A 122 -9.00 -12.11 -8.63
N ALA A 123 -9.08 -11.14 -7.74
CA ALA A 123 -7.91 -10.30 -7.42
C ALA A 123 -6.84 -11.13 -6.72
N PHE A 124 -7.25 -12.02 -5.83
CA PHE A 124 -6.30 -12.85 -5.09
C PHE A 124 -5.55 -13.81 -6.03
N LYS A 125 -6.29 -14.45 -6.92
CA LYS A 125 -5.66 -15.38 -7.86
C LYS A 125 -4.76 -14.65 -8.85
N ALA A 126 -5.16 -13.44 -9.27
CA ALA A 126 -4.32 -12.64 -10.16
C ALA A 126 -3.01 -12.25 -9.48
N ASP A 127 -3.03 -12.01 -8.19
CA ASP A 127 -1.84 -11.61 -7.45
C ASP A 127 -0.96 -12.80 -7.06
N THR A 128 -1.55 -13.90 -6.60
CA THR A 128 -0.78 -15.00 -6.01
C THR A 128 -0.71 -16.25 -6.88
N GLY A 129 -1.59 -16.38 -7.87
CA GLY A 129 -1.70 -17.60 -8.65
C GLY A 129 -2.47 -18.71 -7.93
N LEU A 130 -2.91 -18.48 -6.70
CA LEU A 130 -3.56 -19.48 -5.87
C LEU A 130 -4.94 -19.02 -5.44
N THR A 131 -5.79 -19.94 -5.05
CA THR A 131 -7.03 -19.58 -4.35
C THR A 131 -6.66 -19.17 -2.92
N PRO A 132 -7.51 -18.40 -2.25
CA PRO A 132 -7.24 -18.05 -0.84
C PRO A 132 -7.07 -19.27 0.06
N THR A 133 -7.86 -20.31 -0.15
CA THR A 133 -7.77 -21.53 0.65
C THR A 133 -6.45 -22.26 0.43
N GLU A 134 -6.01 -22.35 -0.83
CA GLU A 134 -4.72 -22.94 -1.14
C GLU A 134 -3.58 -22.14 -0.54
N PHE A 135 -3.66 -20.83 -0.63
CA PHE A 135 -2.64 -19.94 -0.07
C PHE A 135 -2.54 -20.14 1.44
N ARG A 136 -3.68 -20.14 2.14
CA ARG A 136 -3.71 -20.35 3.59
C ARG A 136 -3.06 -21.69 3.95
N ARG A 137 -3.44 -22.75 3.26
CA ARG A 137 -2.92 -24.07 3.56
C ARG A 137 -1.41 -24.12 3.41
N GLN A 138 -0.90 -23.59 2.32
CA GLN A 138 0.53 -23.60 2.05
C GLN A 138 1.30 -22.70 3.04
N ALA A 139 0.76 -21.54 3.36
CA ALA A 139 1.43 -20.59 4.25
C ALA A 139 1.53 -21.17 5.67
N ILE A 140 0.45 -21.77 6.16
CA ILE A 140 0.44 -22.32 7.52
C ILE A 140 1.29 -23.59 7.57
N ALA A 141 1.21 -24.46 6.55
CA ALA A 141 2.03 -25.67 6.49
C ALA A 141 3.51 -25.31 6.45
N GLY A 142 3.89 -24.26 5.70
CA GLY A 142 5.27 -23.81 5.65
C GLY A 142 5.78 -23.34 7.00
N GLN A 143 4.96 -22.60 7.73
CA GLN A 143 5.34 -22.12 9.06
C GLN A 143 5.47 -23.28 10.05
N THR A 144 4.59 -24.27 9.98
CA THR A 144 4.67 -25.45 10.84
C THR A 144 5.94 -26.25 10.54
N ALA A 145 6.29 -26.39 9.27
CA ALA A 145 7.51 -27.09 8.87
C ALA A 145 8.76 -26.36 9.38
N ASP A 146 8.76 -25.04 9.27
CA ASP A 146 9.89 -24.23 9.75
C ASP A 146 10.03 -24.34 11.26
N ALA A 147 8.93 -24.31 11.98
CA ALA A 147 8.97 -24.45 13.44
C ALA A 147 9.50 -25.82 13.85
N ALA A 148 9.09 -26.87 13.14
CA ALA A 148 9.59 -28.21 13.41
C ALA A 148 11.08 -28.33 13.13
N GLU A 149 11.56 -27.68 12.08
CA GLU A 149 12.98 -27.70 11.72
C GLU A 149 13.80 -26.99 12.80
N ILE A 150 13.33 -25.83 13.26
CA ILE A 150 14.02 -25.09 14.32
C ILE A 150 14.06 -25.93 15.60
N ALA A 151 12.96 -26.57 15.95
CA ALA A 151 12.90 -27.41 17.15
C ALA A 151 13.87 -28.58 17.07
N ARG A 152 14.05 -29.16 15.89
CA ARG A 152 14.99 -30.25 15.73
C ARG A 152 16.45 -29.80 15.76
N SER A 153 16.70 -28.56 15.35
CA SER A 153 18.06 -28.05 15.34
C SER A 153 18.52 -27.61 16.73
N GLY A 154 17.62 -27.33 17.59
CA GLY A 154 17.94 -26.98 18.96
C GLY A 154 18.03 -28.20 19.83
#